data_ad5c8319bcbfe43ebf1599d4f649fc6f
#
_entry.id   ad5c8319bcbfe43ebf1599d4f649fc6f
#
_cell.length_a   1.000
_cell.length_b   1.000
_cell.length_c   1.000
_cell.angle_alpha   90.00
_cell.angle_beta   90.00
_cell.angle_gamma   90.00
#
_symmetry.space_group_name_H-M   'P 1'
#
loop_
_entity.id
_entity.type
_entity.pdbx_description
1 polymer ?
#
loop_
_entity_poly.entity_id
_entity_poly.type
_entity_poly.pdbx_seq_one_letter_code
_entity_poly.pdbx_strand_id
1 'polypeptide(L)'
;MVPNYLVLKQFHLLNTHLAVILPGIFSAFPVFIMTKFFASIPTPLIEAARLDGASDFSIFLKVGIPVGRPGIISMLVLGFLEYWNAIEQPMTFLKEQRLWPLSLYLPDITADKAGAAWSASVIMMMLPVLLFIMGQETLEQGIAASGIKE
;
A
#
# COMPACT_ATOMS: atom_id res chain seq x y z
N MET A 1 0.71 -16.86 6.56
CA MET A 1 1.23 -17.50 5.32
C MET A 1 0.50 -18.78 4.95
N VAL A 2 0.49 -19.84 5.81
CA VAL A 2 -0.11 -21.16 5.48
C VAL A 2 -1.55 -21.11 4.96
N PRO A 3 -2.50 -20.39 5.59
CA PRO A 3 -3.88 -20.33 5.07
C PRO A 3 -3.97 -19.78 3.64
N ASN A 4 -3.24 -18.68 3.36
CA ASN A 4 -3.23 -18.08 2.03
C ASN A 4 -2.65 -19.05 0.98
N TYR A 5 -1.59 -19.79 1.34
CA TYR A 5 -1.02 -20.79 0.46
C TYR A 5 -2.01 -21.91 0.12
N LEU A 6 -2.76 -22.42 1.10
CA LEU A 6 -3.75 -23.47 0.90
C LEU A 6 -4.89 -23.01 -0.02
N VAL A 7 -5.39 -21.79 0.20
CA VAL A 7 -6.44 -21.19 -0.64
C VAL A 7 -5.96 -21.01 -2.07
N LEU A 8 -4.78 -20.40 -2.26
CA LEU A 8 -4.19 -20.19 -3.58
C LEU A 8 -3.90 -21.52 -4.31
N LYS A 9 -3.47 -22.54 -3.58
CA LYS A 9 -3.28 -23.89 -4.12
C LYS A 9 -4.60 -24.49 -4.60
N GLN A 10 -5.67 -24.35 -3.84
CA GLN A 10 -6.99 -24.87 -4.19
C GLN A 10 -7.54 -24.22 -5.47
N PHE A 11 -7.30 -22.90 -5.63
CA PHE A 11 -7.69 -22.16 -6.84
C PHE A 11 -6.70 -22.28 -8.01
N HIS A 12 -5.63 -23.10 -7.90
CA HIS A 12 -4.58 -23.24 -8.91
C HIS A 12 -3.91 -21.91 -9.30
N LEU A 13 -3.82 -20.96 -8.36
CA LEU A 13 -3.25 -19.63 -8.58
C LEU A 13 -1.76 -19.56 -8.20
N LEU A 14 -1.19 -20.60 -7.58
CA LEU A 14 0.25 -20.62 -7.27
C LEU A 14 1.07 -20.46 -8.55
N ASN A 15 2.24 -19.84 -8.43
CA ASN A 15 3.13 -19.53 -9.55
C ASN A 15 2.52 -18.61 -10.61
N THR A 16 1.67 -17.68 -10.17
CA THR A 16 1.12 -16.58 -10.97
C THR A 16 1.25 -15.25 -10.23
N HIS A 17 1.25 -14.11 -10.94
CA HIS A 17 1.24 -12.80 -10.30
C HIS A 17 0.02 -12.59 -9.40
N LEU A 18 -1.12 -13.22 -9.72
CA LEU A 18 -2.34 -13.16 -8.90
C LEU A 18 -2.14 -13.75 -7.50
N ALA A 19 -1.22 -14.71 -7.34
CA ALA A 19 -0.91 -15.27 -6.02
C ALA A 19 -0.36 -14.22 -5.03
N VAL A 20 0.32 -13.19 -5.53
CA VAL A 20 0.84 -12.10 -4.71
C VAL A 20 -0.18 -10.95 -4.61
N ILE A 21 -0.87 -10.64 -5.71
CA ILE A 21 -1.79 -9.50 -5.78
C ILE A 21 -3.05 -9.73 -4.93
N LEU A 22 -3.69 -10.91 -5.05
CA LEU A 22 -4.97 -11.17 -4.38
C LEU A 22 -4.92 -11.07 -2.85
N PRO A 23 -3.95 -11.67 -2.15
CA PRO A 23 -3.84 -11.47 -0.70
C PRO A 23 -3.61 -10.01 -0.32
N GLY A 24 -2.92 -9.24 -1.18
CA GLY A 24 -2.65 -7.82 -0.99
C GLY A 24 -3.90 -6.94 -1.06
N ILE A 25 -4.83 -7.23 -1.96
CA ILE A 25 -6.09 -6.48 -2.09
C ILE A 25 -6.91 -6.53 -0.79
N PHE A 26 -6.85 -7.66 -0.07
CA PHE A 26 -7.58 -7.89 1.19
C PHE A 26 -6.74 -7.56 2.44
N SER A 27 -5.70 -6.73 2.29
CA SER A 27 -4.89 -6.30 3.45
C SER A 27 -5.72 -5.45 4.42
N ALA A 28 -5.59 -5.75 5.71
CA ALA A 28 -6.27 -5.00 6.78
C ALA A 28 -5.64 -3.62 7.02
N PHE A 29 -4.37 -3.44 6.67
CA PHE A 29 -3.61 -2.22 6.94
C PHE A 29 -4.17 -0.97 6.24
N PRO A 30 -4.47 -0.97 4.92
CA PRO A 30 -5.12 0.14 4.25
C PRO A 30 -6.49 0.49 4.85
N VAL A 31 -7.28 -0.54 5.19
CA VAL A 31 -8.61 -0.35 5.79
C VAL A 31 -8.49 0.34 7.15
N PHE A 32 -7.54 -0.06 7.99
CA PHE A 32 -7.28 0.54 9.28
C PHE A 32 -6.93 2.03 9.16
N ILE A 33 -5.98 2.37 8.28
CA ILE A 33 -5.57 3.75 8.05
C ILE A 33 -6.77 4.59 7.58
N MET A 34 -7.49 4.13 6.56
CA MET A 34 -8.62 4.86 6.00
C MET A 34 -9.74 5.06 7.02
N THR A 35 -10.03 4.04 7.85
CA THR A 35 -11.03 4.16 8.92
C THR A 35 -10.66 5.26 9.92
N LYS A 36 -9.39 5.35 10.32
CA LYS A 36 -8.91 6.41 11.23
C LYS A 36 -9.05 7.80 10.61
N PHE A 37 -8.67 7.96 9.35
CA PHE A 37 -8.78 9.24 8.66
C PHE A 37 -10.23 9.68 8.46
N PHE A 38 -11.12 8.80 8.03
CA PHE A 38 -12.53 9.12 7.88
C PHE A 38 -13.21 9.42 9.22
N ALA A 39 -12.82 8.73 10.29
CA ALA A 39 -13.31 9.00 11.64
C ALA A 39 -12.84 10.36 12.20
N SER A 40 -11.77 10.94 11.66
CA SER A 40 -11.28 12.26 12.06
C SER A 40 -12.00 13.43 11.36
N ILE A 41 -12.87 13.16 10.38
CA ILE A 41 -13.64 14.20 9.68
C ILE A 41 -14.63 14.83 10.67
N PRO A 42 -14.65 16.17 10.83
CA PRO A 42 -15.56 16.83 11.76
C PRO A 42 -17.03 16.57 11.41
N THR A 43 -17.79 16.08 12.38
CA THR A 43 -19.23 15.79 12.23
C THR A 43 -20.04 16.99 11.71
N PRO A 44 -19.79 18.25 12.16
CA PRO A 44 -20.51 19.41 11.66
C PRO A 44 -20.42 19.61 10.14
N LEU A 45 -19.30 19.21 9.54
CA LEU A 45 -19.13 19.30 8.08
C LEU A 45 -20.06 18.34 7.33
N ILE A 46 -20.24 17.15 7.88
CA ILE A 46 -21.14 16.12 7.34
C ILE A 46 -22.60 16.55 7.52
N GLU A 47 -22.93 17.12 8.69
CA GLU A 47 -24.28 17.61 9.01
C GLU A 47 -24.68 18.78 8.11
N ALA A 48 -23.78 19.74 7.89
CA ALA A 48 -24.02 20.86 6.98
C ALA A 48 -24.33 20.35 5.55
N ALA A 49 -23.55 19.40 5.03
CA ALA A 49 -23.80 18.84 3.72
C ALA A 49 -25.14 18.07 3.65
N ARG A 50 -25.58 17.45 4.75
CA ARG A 50 -26.91 16.81 4.82
C ARG A 50 -28.05 17.84 4.80
N LEU A 51 -27.88 18.96 5.50
CA LEU A 51 -28.85 20.05 5.48
C LEU A 51 -28.99 20.66 4.08
N ASP A 52 -27.91 20.69 3.30
CA ASP A 52 -27.92 21.10 1.90
C ASP A 52 -28.56 20.05 0.96
N GLY A 53 -29.10 18.96 1.50
CA GLY A 53 -29.78 17.93 0.74
C GLY A 53 -28.86 16.93 0.03
N ALA A 54 -27.57 16.90 0.37
CA ALA A 54 -26.65 15.95 -0.23
C ALA A 54 -26.90 14.52 0.26
N SER A 55 -26.90 13.54 -0.68
CA SER A 55 -26.96 12.13 -0.34
C SER A 55 -25.63 11.66 0.29
N ASP A 56 -25.66 10.57 1.07
CA ASP A 56 -24.45 10.02 1.73
C ASP A 56 -23.32 9.71 0.72
N PHE A 57 -23.67 9.24 -0.47
CA PHE A 57 -22.68 9.01 -1.54
C PHE A 57 -22.09 10.33 -2.08
N SER A 58 -22.89 11.37 -2.20
CA SER A 58 -22.43 12.71 -2.59
C SER A 58 -21.51 13.31 -1.52
N ILE A 59 -21.85 13.13 -0.24
CA ILE A 59 -21.02 13.55 0.89
C ILE A 59 -19.69 12.80 0.88
N PHE A 60 -19.70 11.49 0.65
CA PHE A 60 -18.48 10.70 0.53
C PHE A 60 -17.56 11.22 -0.58
N LEU A 61 -18.10 11.48 -1.78
CA LEU A 61 -17.30 11.93 -2.93
C LEU A 61 -16.82 13.38 -2.80
N LYS A 62 -17.71 14.29 -2.33
CA LYS A 62 -17.43 15.74 -2.36
C LYS A 62 -16.81 16.27 -1.07
N VAL A 63 -17.00 15.58 0.05
CA VAL A 63 -16.47 15.96 1.36
C VAL A 63 -15.47 14.93 1.85
N GLY A 64 -15.87 13.65 1.92
CA GLY A 64 -15.05 12.58 2.49
C GLY A 64 -13.73 12.38 1.76
N ILE A 65 -13.75 12.20 0.45
CA ILE A 65 -12.52 12.00 -0.34
C ILE A 65 -11.60 13.23 -0.30
N PRO A 66 -12.06 14.46 -0.56
CA PRO A 66 -11.18 15.63 -0.49
C PRO A 66 -10.57 15.88 0.88
N VAL A 67 -11.37 15.77 1.94
CA VAL A 67 -10.88 15.94 3.33
C VAL A 67 -9.99 14.77 3.75
N GLY A 68 -10.34 13.55 3.33
CA GLY A 68 -9.55 12.33 3.57
C GLY A 68 -8.33 12.15 2.67
N ARG A 69 -8.06 13.08 1.72
CA ARG A 69 -6.93 13.00 0.78
C ARG A 69 -5.58 12.74 1.44
N PRO A 70 -5.21 13.39 2.56
CA PRO A 70 -3.95 13.07 3.24
C PRO A 70 -3.87 11.60 3.67
N GLY A 71 -4.97 11.03 4.18
CA GLY A 71 -5.04 9.61 4.53
C GLY A 71 -4.89 8.68 3.34
N ILE A 72 -5.53 9.02 2.22
CA ILE A 72 -5.43 8.24 0.99
C ILE A 72 -3.98 8.22 0.48
N ILE A 73 -3.31 9.37 0.45
CA ILE A 73 -1.91 9.46 0.01
C ILE A 73 -0.99 8.70 0.98
N SER A 74 -1.18 8.86 2.30
CA SER A 74 -0.41 8.13 3.31
C SER A 74 -0.56 6.61 3.16
N MET A 75 -1.79 6.14 2.97
CA MET A 75 -2.09 4.73 2.73
C MET A 75 -1.41 4.21 1.45
N LEU A 76 -1.44 4.98 0.37
CA LEU A 76 -0.80 4.62 -0.89
C LEU A 76 0.72 4.53 -0.77
N VAL A 77 1.36 5.51 -0.12
CA VAL A 77 2.82 5.54 0.07
C VAL A 77 3.26 4.38 0.97
N LEU A 78 2.62 4.21 2.13
CA LEU A 78 2.98 3.15 3.07
C LEU A 78 2.71 1.76 2.49
N GLY A 79 1.55 1.56 1.84
CA GLY A 79 1.22 0.31 1.16
C GLY A 79 2.18 0.00 0.02
N PHE A 80 2.57 1.01 -0.77
CA PHE A 80 3.59 0.84 -1.80
C PHE A 80 4.92 0.36 -1.19
N LEU A 81 5.41 0.99 -0.11
CA LEU A 81 6.66 0.61 0.54
C LEU A 81 6.61 -0.82 1.09
N GLU A 82 5.47 -1.23 1.66
CA GLU A 82 5.25 -2.59 2.16
C GLU A 82 5.37 -3.62 1.02
N TYR A 83 4.66 -3.41 -0.10
CA TYR A 83 4.69 -4.34 -1.23
C TYR A 83 5.98 -4.26 -2.04
N TRP A 84 6.60 -3.08 -2.14
CA TRP A 84 7.89 -2.92 -2.80
C TRP A 84 9.00 -3.76 -2.15
N ASN A 85 8.97 -3.88 -0.83
CA ASN A 85 9.94 -4.65 -0.06
C ASN A 85 9.47 -6.09 0.24
N ALA A 86 8.34 -6.53 -0.32
CA ALA A 86 7.81 -7.87 -0.05
C ALA A 86 8.74 -8.96 -0.60
N ILE A 87 9.20 -9.84 0.26
CA ILE A 87 10.07 -10.99 -0.05
C ILE A 87 9.36 -12.30 0.27
N GLU A 88 8.77 -12.39 1.46
CA GLU A 88 8.23 -13.66 1.99
C GLU A 88 7.09 -14.24 1.15
N GLN A 89 6.15 -13.39 0.70
CA GLN A 89 5.01 -13.84 -0.10
C GLN A 89 5.43 -14.29 -1.49
N PRO A 90 6.18 -13.49 -2.28
CA PRO A 90 6.68 -13.91 -3.58
C PRO A 90 7.54 -15.18 -3.50
N MET A 91 8.45 -15.28 -2.52
CA MET A 91 9.31 -16.44 -2.31
C MET A 91 8.50 -17.72 -2.04
N THR A 92 7.36 -17.59 -1.32
CA THR A 92 6.50 -18.73 -0.98
C THR A 92 5.59 -19.15 -2.14
N PHE A 93 5.08 -18.19 -2.91
CA PHE A 93 4.02 -18.43 -3.91
C PHE A 93 4.53 -18.55 -5.32
N LEU A 94 5.70 -17.98 -5.65
CA LEU A 94 6.30 -17.98 -6.99
C LEU A 94 7.50 -18.93 -7.05
N LYS A 95 7.43 -19.94 -7.90
CA LYS A 95 8.51 -20.91 -8.09
C LYS A 95 9.44 -20.54 -9.24
N GLU A 96 8.92 -19.84 -10.25
CA GLU A 96 9.68 -19.45 -11.43
C GLU A 96 10.33 -18.09 -11.24
N GLN A 97 11.66 -18.01 -11.40
CA GLN A 97 12.43 -16.75 -11.26
C GLN A 97 11.95 -15.62 -12.17
N ARG A 98 11.41 -15.96 -13.35
CA ARG A 98 10.87 -14.94 -14.29
C ARG A 98 9.64 -14.18 -13.74
N LEU A 99 8.98 -14.72 -12.72
CA LEU A 99 7.83 -14.11 -12.06
C LEU A 99 8.22 -13.35 -10.80
N TRP A 100 9.49 -13.41 -10.38
CA TRP A 100 9.96 -12.79 -9.17
C TRP A 100 9.94 -11.28 -9.26
N PRO A 101 9.44 -10.60 -8.24
CA PRO A 101 9.57 -9.15 -8.12
C PRO A 101 11.04 -8.77 -7.91
N LEU A 102 11.36 -7.53 -8.20
CA LEU A 102 12.72 -7.01 -8.11
C LEU A 102 13.32 -7.18 -6.71
N SER A 103 12.51 -7.07 -5.67
CA SER A 103 12.89 -7.28 -4.27
C SER A 103 13.45 -8.68 -3.99
N LEU A 104 12.93 -9.70 -4.68
CA LEU A 104 13.37 -11.08 -4.53
C LEU A 104 14.51 -11.43 -5.49
N TYR A 105 14.57 -10.78 -6.66
CA TYR A 105 15.57 -11.05 -7.68
C TYR A 105 16.96 -10.51 -7.34
N LEU A 106 17.05 -9.37 -6.65
CA LEU A 106 18.32 -8.73 -6.31
C LEU A 106 19.24 -9.59 -5.42
N PRO A 107 18.76 -10.27 -4.36
CA PRO A 107 19.62 -11.13 -3.54
C PRO A 107 20.21 -12.32 -4.25
N ASP A 108 19.64 -12.74 -5.39
CA ASP A 108 20.09 -13.90 -6.17
C ASP A 108 21.19 -13.54 -7.20
N ILE A 109 21.67 -12.28 -7.21
CA ILE A 109 22.73 -11.86 -8.11
C ILE A 109 24.08 -12.35 -7.57
N THR A 110 24.71 -13.23 -8.32
CA THR A 110 26.04 -13.79 -8.01
C THR A 110 27.16 -12.74 -8.09
N ALA A 111 28.28 -13.01 -7.39
CA ALA A 111 29.44 -12.12 -7.33
C ALA A 111 29.99 -11.71 -8.71
N ASP A 112 29.87 -12.58 -9.72
CA ASP A 112 30.31 -12.32 -11.10
C ASP A 112 29.54 -11.18 -11.78
N LYS A 113 28.37 -10.81 -11.26
CA LYS A 113 27.50 -9.72 -11.77
C LYS A 113 27.38 -8.55 -10.82
N ALA A 114 28.38 -8.35 -9.95
CA ALA A 114 28.35 -7.31 -8.92
C ALA A 114 28.04 -5.90 -9.47
N GLY A 115 28.59 -5.53 -10.62
CA GLY A 115 28.32 -4.22 -11.24
C GLY A 115 26.84 -4.03 -11.63
N ALA A 116 26.21 -5.08 -12.17
CA ALA A 116 24.78 -5.07 -12.48
C ALA A 116 23.92 -5.03 -11.20
N ALA A 117 24.36 -5.74 -10.14
CA ALA A 117 23.70 -5.73 -8.84
C ALA A 117 23.69 -4.34 -8.22
N TRP A 118 24.83 -3.62 -8.24
CA TRP A 118 24.92 -2.24 -7.74
C TRP A 118 24.00 -1.30 -8.51
N SER A 119 24.01 -1.36 -9.84
CA SER A 119 23.14 -0.53 -10.67
C SER A 119 21.65 -0.80 -10.41
N ALA A 120 21.27 -2.06 -10.31
CA ALA A 120 19.89 -2.48 -10.00
C ALA A 120 19.46 -2.03 -8.59
N SER A 121 20.35 -2.11 -7.60
CA SER A 121 20.08 -1.64 -6.23
C SER A 121 19.83 -0.13 -6.16
N VAL A 122 20.60 0.66 -6.91
CA VAL A 122 20.40 2.11 -7.01
C VAL A 122 19.04 2.43 -7.62
N ILE A 123 18.67 1.76 -8.73
CA ILE A 123 17.35 1.94 -9.38
C ILE A 123 16.23 1.53 -8.42
N MET A 124 16.40 0.42 -7.71
CA MET A 124 15.41 -0.06 -6.75
C MET A 124 15.20 0.91 -5.59
N MET A 125 16.25 1.56 -5.11
CA MET A 125 16.17 2.55 -4.04
C MET A 125 15.56 3.88 -4.52
N MET A 126 15.77 4.25 -5.79
CA MET A 126 15.36 5.55 -6.32
C MET A 126 13.85 5.75 -6.29
N LEU A 127 13.06 4.73 -6.64
CA LEU A 127 11.60 4.84 -6.69
C LEU A 127 10.94 5.04 -5.30
N PRO A 128 11.27 4.25 -4.26
CA PRO A 128 10.78 4.51 -2.91
C PRO A 128 11.18 5.90 -2.37
N VAL A 129 12.42 6.34 -2.63
CA VAL A 129 12.89 7.65 -2.20
C VAL A 129 12.10 8.77 -2.87
N LEU A 130 11.87 8.70 -4.18
CA LEU A 130 11.04 9.67 -4.91
C LEU A 130 9.61 9.72 -4.36
N LEU A 131 8.99 8.57 -4.14
CA LEU A 131 7.63 8.51 -3.57
C LEU A 131 7.58 9.04 -2.14
N PHE A 132 8.61 8.78 -1.34
CA PHE A 132 8.71 9.32 0.01
C PHE A 132 8.82 10.86 -0.01
N ILE A 133 9.69 11.41 -0.84
CA ILE A 133 9.86 12.87 -1.00
C ILE A 133 8.54 13.52 -1.44
N MET A 134 7.82 12.91 -2.38
CA MET A 134 6.52 13.42 -2.84
C MET A 134 5.41 13.31 -1.80
N GLY A 135 5.48 12.31 -0.92
CA GLY A 135 4.47 12.02 0.09
C GLY A 135 4.76 12.56 1.50
N GLN A 136 5.98 13.06 1.78
CA GLN A 136 6.43 13.40 3.13
C GLN A 136 5.52 14.42 3.84
N GLU A 137 5.11 15.50 3.16
CA GLU A 137 4.23 16.51 3.75
C GLU A 137 2.87 15.94 4.18
N THR A 138 2.37 15.00 3.38
CA THR A 138 1.08 14.35 3.62
C THR A 138 1.19 13.29 4.73
N LEU A 139 2.34 12.61 4.82
CA LEU A 139 2.64 11.66 5.90
C LEU A 139 2.73 12.37 7.25
N GLU A 140 3.40 13.53 7.30
CA GLU A 140 3.49 14.35 8.53
C GLU A 140 2.10 14.81 8.99
N GLN A 141 1.26 15.29 8.09
CA GLN A 141 -0.14 15.66 8.39
C GLN A 141 -0.94 14.46 8.89
N GLY A 142 -0.71 13.29 8.30
CA GLY A 142 -1.37 12.04 8.69
C GLY A 142 -0.99 11.59 10.10
N ILE A 143 0.28 11.67 10.44
CA ILE A 143 0.80 11.32 11.77
C ILE A 143 0.31 12.34 12.81
N ALA A 144 0.36 13.62 12.48
CA ALA A 144 -0.14 14.69 13.35
C ALA A 144 -1.64 14.53 13.66
N ALA A 145 -2.45 14.21 12.64
CA ALA A 145 -3.90 13.97 12.83
C ALA A 145 -4.21 12.73 13.68
N SER A 146 -3.33 11.73 13.69
CA SER A 146 -3.48 10.53 14.53
C SER A 146 -2.99 10.74 15.97
N GLY A 147 -2.08 11.69 16.20
CA GLY A 147 -1.46 11.99 17.50
C GLY A 147 -2.18 13.05 18.36
N ILE A 148 -3.12 13.80 17.78
CA ILE A 148 -3.89 14.83 18.52
C ILE A 148 -5.19 14.21 19.05
N LYS A 149 -5.07 13.28 19.97
CA LYS A 149 -6.13 12.87 20.90
C LYS A 149 -5.49 12.48 22.22
N GLU A 150 -4.99 13.48 22.92
CA GLU A 150 -4.94 13.52 24.39
C GLU A 150 -5.74 14.72 24.88
#